data_83654c05cf57e768eb4a7023717c621f
#
_entry.id   83654c05cf57e768eb4a7023717c621f
#
_cell.length_a   1.000
_cell.length_b   1.000
_cell.length_c   1.000
_cell.angle_alpha   90.00
_cell.angle_beta   90.00
_cell.angle_gamma   90.00
#
_symmetry.space_group_name_H-M   'P 1'
#
loop_
_entity.id
_entity.type
_entity.pdbx_description
1 polymer ?
#
loop_
_entity_poly.entity_id
_entity_poly.type
_entity_poly.pdbx_seq_one_letter_code
_entity_poly.pdbx_strand_id
1 'polypeptide(L)'
;MRRLRNVKIVATLGPASATYDTIRALFESGADVFRLNMSHGSHAEIKSKHTIIRQIEKDIDRPIAILADLQGPKLRCGVFENGSIDLQIDGDFLFDLLDKPGNKNRVFLPHKEIFNVIKASDSILVDDGKIRLKVKSVTKNQIKCIVEIGGRISDRKGINVPQTIIPTTALSEKDKIDLEFACNLGIDWLALSFVQRAKDVNEARKLAKGRTSILSKIEKPSAVSDFNSILEASDGIMIARGDLGVEMPVQAIPPIQKRLVMACRHVAKPVIVATQMLDSMVDSPMPTRAEVSDVATAIYEGADAVMLSAESAAGNFPIDAVKTMDNIAIEIENDPAYRKLIDSTRSGQRKTVADAITVAAREIAETTEVTAICCFTHSGTTASLVSRERPRVPIIALTPLIKTARRLCLHWGAHCVITGHVDRFKKAVISAARAAKKYNFATIDKQIIVTAGVPFNKPGTTNIIRVSPVDEKLIFSGDHE
;
A
#
# COMPACT_ATOMS: atom_id res chain seq x y z
N MET A 1 -2.72 14.73 17.15
CA MET A 1 -1.30 14.76 16.75
C MET A 1 -1.20 15.00 15.24
N ARG A 2 -0.48 16.04 14.76
CA ARG A 2 -0.26 16.37 13.34
C ARG A 2 1.04 15.70 12.87
N ARG A 3 1.04 15.08 11.68
CA ARG A 3 2.29 14.67 11.01
C ARG A 3 2.94 15.88 10.35
N LEU A 4 4.28 15.93 10.36
CA LEU A 4 5.05 16.99 9.69
C LEU A 4 5.35 16.66 8.23
N ARG A 5 5.16 15.42 7.83
CA ARG A 5 5.26 14.91 6.45
C ARG A 5 3.89 14.59 5.86
N ASN A 6 3.85 14.42 4.55
CA ASN A 6 2.65 14.08 3.78
C ASN A 6 2.60 12.61 3.34
N VAL A 7 3.75 12.03 2.88
CA VAL A 7 3.83 10.59 2.56
C VAL A 7 3.44 9.77 3.79
N LYS A 8 2.75 8.65 3.61
CA LYS A 8 2.27 7.80 4.70
C LYS A 8 3.25 6.69 5.03
N ILE A 9 3.23 6.21 6.27
CA ILE A 9 4.01 5.05 6.70
C ILE A 9 3.06 3.91 7.04
N VAL A 10 3.28 2.77 6.38
CA VAL A 10 2.61 1.51 6.67
C VAL A 10 3.56 0.65 7.51
N ALA A 11 3.18 0.32 8.74
CA ALA A 11 3.96 -0.56 9.61
C ALA A 11 3.30 -1.94 9.71
N THR A 12 4.05 -3.00 9.46
CA THR A 12 3.56 -4.38 9.62
C THR A 12 3.64 -4.78 11.09
N LEU A 13 2.56 -5.36 11.59
CA LEU A 13 2.51 -5.89 12.94
C LEU A 13 2.81 -7.39 12.98
N GLY A 14 3.71 -7.78 13.86
CA GLY A 14 4.14 -9.14 14.06
C GLY A 14 4.48 -9.43 15.54
N PRO A 15 5.34 -10.43 15.80
CA PRO A 15 5.72 -10.78 17.17
C PRO A 15 6.37 -9.63 17.96
N ALA A 16 7.21 -8.82 17.30
CA ALA A 16 7.89 -7.68 17.95
C ALA A 16 6.96 -6.48 18.21
N SER A 17 5.74 -6.49 17.65
CA SER A 17 4.82 -5.34 17.69
C SER A 17 3.38 -5.81 17.97
N ALA A 18 3.16 -6.61 19.01
CA ALA A 18 1.87 -7.22 19.32
C ALA A 18 1.15 -6.59 20.53
N THR A 19 1.82 -5.75 21.35
CA THR A 19 1.26 -5.15 22.56
C THR A 19 0.64 -3.78 22.30
N TYR A 20 -0.27 -3.36 23.18
CA TYR A 20 -0.87 -2.01 23.13
C TYR A 20 0.21 -0.92 23.13
N ASP A 21 1.17 -1.00 24.06
CA ASP A 21 2.20 0.04 24.21
C ASP A 21 3.09 0.12 22.98
N THR A 22 3.49 -1.01 22.40
CA THR A 22 4.32 -1.02 21.18
C THR A 22 3.56 -0.49 19.97
N ILE A 23 2.30 -0.92 19.75
CA ILE A 23 1.49 -0.42 18.63
C ILE A 23 1.23 1.08 18.77
N ARG A 24 0.98 1.55 19.99
CA ARG A 24 0.83 2.97 20.28
C ARG A 24 2.12 3.74 20.01
N ALA A 25 3.26 3.24 20.48
CA ALA A 25 4.57 3.84 20.23
C ALA A 25 4.90 3.90 18.72
N LEU A 26 4.61 2.85 17.94
CA LEU A 26 4.74 2.85 16.49
C LEU A 26 3.88 3.95 15.84
N PHE A 27 2.62 4.09 16.30
CA PHE A 27 1.76 5.17 15.81
C PHE A 27 2.33 6.55 16.16
N GLU A 28 2.75 6.76 17.39
CA GLU A 28 3.32 8.03 17.86
C GLU A 28 4.62 8.37 17.14
N SER A 29 5.44 7.37 16.80
CA SER A 29 6.68 7.53 16.03
C SER A 29 6.49 7.79 14.54
N GLY A 30 5.28 7.58 13.99
CA GLY A 30 5.04 7.93 12.59
C GLY A 30 4.10 7.01 11.81
N ALA A 31 3.80 5.79 12.25
CA ALA A 31 2.91 4.90 11.51
C ALA A 31 1.50 5.50 11.33
N ASP A 32 0.97 5.45 10.10
CA ASP A 32 -0.39 5.92 9.76
C ASP A 32 -1.34 4.76 9.48
N VAL A 33 -0.80 3.64 9.01
CA VAL A 33 -1.53 2.43 8.61
C VAL A 33 -0.83 1.22 9.22
N PHE A 34 -1.59 0.30 9.78
CA PHE A 34 -1.04 -0.98 10.25
C PHE A 34 -1.40 -2.12 9.30
N ARG A 35 -0.38 -2.85 8.86
CA ARG A 35 -0.56 -4.05 8.03
C ARG A 35 -0.60 -5.30 8.90
N LEU A 36 -1.64 -6.12 8.70
CA LEU A 36 -1.82 -7.44 9.30
C LEU A 36 -1.57 -8.50 8.21
N ASN A 37 -0.48 -9.25 8.35
CA ASN A 37 -0.13 -10.29 7.37
C ASN A 37 -0.90 -11.58 7.66
N MET A 38 -1.84 -11.95 6.77
CA MET A 38 -2.69 -13.14 6.91
C MET A 38 -1.94 -14.45 6.60
N SER A 39 -0.70 -14.37 6.11
CA SER A 39 0.16 -15.55 5.89
C SER A 39 0.68 -16.14 7.21
N HIS A 40 0.76 -15.32 8.24
CA HIS A 40 1.32 -15.66 9.54
C HIS A 40 0.34 -15.27 10.65
N GLY A 41 0.25 -16.11 11.65
CA GLY A 41 -0.66 -15.92 12.77
C GLY A 41 -2.08 -16.48 12.53
N SER A 42 -2.76 -16.75 13.62
CA SER A 42 -4.14 -17.22 13.64
C SER A 42 -5.13 -16.05 13.52
N HIS A 43 -6.37 -16.33 13.14
CA HIS A 43 -7.45 -15.34 13.17
C HIS A 43 -7.63 -14.70 14.56
N ALA A 44 -7.35 -15.44 15.64
CA ALA A 44 -7.41 -14.93 17.02
C ALA A 44 -6.36 -13.83 17.26
N GLU A 45 -5.11 -14.05 16.83
CA GLU A 45 -4.02 -13.06 16.94
C GLU A 45 -4.29 -11.82 16.07
N ILE A 46 -4.80 -12.01 14.85
CA ILE A 46 -5.22 -10.90 13.98
C ILE A 46 -6.32 -10.08 14.64
N LYS A 47 -7.34 -10.74 15.21
CA LYS A 47 -8.43 -10.08 15.96
C LYS A 47 -7.92 -9.31 17.16
N SER A 48 -6.96 -9.88 17.93
CA SER A 48 -6.35 -9.21 19.07
C SER A 48 -5.67 -7.91 18.66
N LYS A 49 -4.80 -7.95 17.64
CA LYS A 49 -4.12 -6.75 17.10
C LYS A 49 -5.12 -5.71 16.58
N HIS A 50 -6.14 -6.16 15.85
CA HIS A 50 -7.22 -5.27 15.39
C HIS A 50 -7.90 -4.56 16.56
N THR A 51 -8.26 -5.29 17.63
CA THR A 51 -8.90 -4.72 18.81
C THR A 51 -8.02 -3.66 19.46
N ILE A 52 -6.72 -3.93 19.61
CA ILE A 52 -5.74 -2.97 20.14
C ILE A 52 -5.66 -1.71 19.29
N ILE A 53 -5.57 -1.84 17.97
CA ILE A 53 -5.52 -0.67 17.06
C ILE A 53 -6.79 0.18 17.19
N ARG A 54 -7.96 -0.45 17.27
CA ARG A 54 -9.24 0.28 17.45
C ARG A 54 -9.37 0.94 18.81
N GLN A 55 -8.77 0.36 19.85
CA GLN A 55 -8.68 1.00 21.16
C GLN A 55 -7.77 2.25 21.09
N ILE A 56 -6.58 2.13 20.50
CA ILE A 56 -5.64 3.24 20.32
C ILE A 56 -6.30 4.36 19.49
N GLU A 57 -6.98 4.02 18.38
CA GLU A 57 -7.72 4.97 17.53
C GLU A 57 -8.72 5.80 18.36
N LYS A 58 -9.43 5.15 19.29
CA LYS A 58 -10.38 5.80 20.18
C LYS A 58 -9.69 6.68 21.22
N ASP A 59 -8.59 6.21 21.82
CA ASP A 59 -7.86 6.91 22.88
C ASP A 59 -7.17 8.19 22.36
N ILE A 60 -6.76 8.20 21.09
CA ILE A 60 -6.09 9.35 20.47
C ILE A 60 -7.02 10.26 19.65
N ASP A 61 -8.31 9.91 19.55
CA ASP A 61 -9.32 10.63 18.74
C ASP A 61 -8.83 10.87 17.29
N ARG A 62 -8.25 9.83 16.66
CA ARG A 62 -7.73 9.92 15.29
C ARG A 62 -7.91 8.61 14.53
N PRO A 63 -8.50 8.65 13.31
CA PRO A 63 -8.65 7.45 12.48
C PRO A 63 -7.31 6.77 12.16
N ILE A 64 -7.28 5.44 12.25
CA ILE A 64 -6.14 4.60 11.90
C ILE A 64 -6.61 3.55 10.88
N ALA A 65 -5.95 3.47 9.73
CA ALA A 65 -6.28 2.43 8.75
C ALA A 65 -5.63 1.08 9.11
N ILE A 66 -6.34 0.01 8.80
CA ILE A 66 -5.84 -1.36 8.90
C ILE A 66 -5.89 -2.00 7.52
N LEU A 67 -4.76 -2.54 7.09
CA LEU A 67 -4.56 -3.29 5.86
C LEU A 67 -4.39 -4.78 6.20
N ALA A 68 -5.32 -5.63 5.77
CA ALA A 68 -5.12 -7.09 5.78
C ALA A 68 -4.47 -7.53 4.47
N ASP A 69 -3.36 -8.25 4.55
CA ASP A 69 -2.60 -8.71 3.39
C ASP A 69 -2.73 -10.22 3.24
N LEU A 70 -3.47 -10.66 2.20
CA LEU A 70 -3.74 -12.06 1.92
C LEU A 70 -2.49 -12.78 1.42
N GLN A 71 -2.39 -14.08 1.71
CA GLN A 71 -1.23 -14.88 1.36
C GLN A 71 -1.07 -15.06 -0.15
N GLY A 72 -2.17 -15.26 -0.86
CA GLY A 72 -2.18 -15.65 -2.26
C GLY A 72 -1.75 -17.11 -2.50
N PRO A 73 -1.80 -17.58 -3.75
CA PRO A 73 -1.44 -18.94 -4.12
C PRO A 73 0.08 -19.10 -4.19
N LYS A 74 0.76 -19.08 -3.02
CA LYS A 74 2.22 -19.26 -2.98
C LYS A 74 2.58 -20.69 -3.36
N LEU A 75 3.29 -20.86 -4.47
CA LEU A 75 3.80 -22.15 -4.92
C LEU A 75 4.95 -22.60 -4.03
N ARG A 76 4.97 -23.87 -3.65
CA ARG A 76 6.03 -24.45 -2.80
C ARG A 76 6.37 -25.86 -3.26
N CYS A 77 7.64 -26.23 -3.20
CA CYS A 77 8.04 -27.64 -3.33
C CYS A 77 7.64 -28.45 -2.09
N GLY A 78 7.68 -29.77 -2.21
CA GLY A 78 7.49 -30.73 -1.12
C GLY A 78 8.63 -30.73 -0.11
N VAL A 79 8.70 -31.82 0.68
CA VAL A 79 9.73 -32.03 1.70
C VAL A 79 10.83 -32.93 1.15
N PHE A 80 12.00 -32.94 1.78
CA PHE A 80 13.15 -33.81 1.45
C PHE A 80 13.38 -34.84 2.54
N GLU A 81 13.94 -36.00 2.16
CA GLU A 81 14.26 -37.12 3.09
C GLU A 81 15.09 -36.67 4.31
N ASN A 82 16.03 -35.73 4.08
CA ASN A 82 16.91 -35.19 5.12
C ASN A 82 16.69 -33.70 5.36
N GLY A 83 15.48 -33.16 5.08
CA GLY A 83 15.10 -31.75 5.26
C GLY A 83 15.72 -30.80 4.24
N SER A 84 16.83 -31.18 3.58
CA SER A 84 17.47 -30.35 2.53
C SER A 84 18.45 -31.15 1.70
N ILE A 85 18.78 -30.64 0.52
CA ILE A 85 19.83 -31.13 -0.37
C ILE A 85 20.60 -29.96 -0.99
N ASP A 86 21.84 -30.26 -1.49
CA ASP A 86 22.63 -29.31 -2.26
C ASP A 86 22.54 -29.64 -3.76
N LEU A 87 22.05 -28.69 -4.55
CA LEU A 87 21.98 -28.77 -6.00
C LEU A 87 23.28 -28.26 -6.62
N GLN A 88 23.90 -29.09 -7.46
CA GLN A 88 25.14 -28.73 -8.17
C GLN A 88 24.80 -28.12 -9.53
N ILE A 89 25.58 -27.11 -9.95
CA ILE A 89 25.49 -26.51 -11.27
C ILE A 89 25.66 -27.58 -12.35
N ASP A 90 24.92 -27.43 -13.44
CA ASP A 90 24.84 -28.38 -14.56
C ASP A 90 24.25 -29.75 -14.22
N GLY A 91 23.81 -29.95 -12.97
CA GLY A 91 23.12 -31.16 -12.55
C GLY A 91 21.69 -31.26 -13.10
N ASP A 92 21.24 -32.46 -13.39
CA ASP A 92 19.85 -32.74 -13.72
C ASP A 92 19.00 -32.78 -12.44
N PHE A 93 17.81 -32.17 -12.48
CA PHE A 93 16.85 -32.18 -11.37
C PHE A 93 15.42 -32.31 -11.87
N LEU A 94 14.61 -33.06 -11.14
CA LEU A 94 13.22 -33.36 -11.52
C LEU A 94 12.22 -32.79 -10.53
N PHE A 95 11.24 -32.04 -11.01
CA PHE A 95 10.00 -31.80 -10.29
C PHE A 95 8.94 -32.79 -10.80
N ASP A 96 8.21 -33.43 -9.90
CA ASP A 96 7.16 -34.36 -10.27
C ASP A 96 5.95 -34.31 -9.32
N LEU A 97 4.87 -35.03 -9.68
CA LEU A 97 3.63 -35.14 -8.91
C LEU A 97 3.61 -36.35 -7.96
N LEU A 98 4.74 -37.00 -7.73
CA LEU A 98 4.82 -38.13 -6.81
C LEU A 98 5.00 -37.61 -5.37
N ASP A 99 3.95 -37.77 -4.56
CA ASP A 99 3.94 -37.34 -3.15
C ASP A 99 4.81 -38.25 -2.28
N LYS A 100 6.11 -38.05 -2.40
CA LYS A 100 7.16 -38.72 -1.60
C LYS A 100 8.24 -37.69 -1.28
N PRO A 101 8.94 -37.84 -0.15
CA PRO A 101 10.09 -36.99 0.15
C PRO A 101 11.08 -36.96 -1.02
N GLY A 102 11.60 -35.76 -1.29
CA GLY A 102 12.59 -35.54 -2.34
C GLY A 102 13.97 -35.97 -1.94
N ASN A 103 14.85 -36.12 -2.92
CA ASN A 103 16.25 -36.49 -2.77
C ASN A 103 17.12 -35.66 -3.75
N LYS A 104 18.39 -36.00 -3.90
CA LYS A 104 19.34 -35.31 -4.77
C LYS A 104 18.93 -35.21 -6.25
N ASN A 105 17.94 -36.00 -6.70
CA ASN A 105 17.54 -36.08 -8.10
C ASN A 105 16.13 -35.49 -8.36
N ARG A 106 15.27 -35.41 -7.33
CA ARG A 106 13.86 -35.01 -7.51
C ARG A 106 13.24 -34.41 -6.26
N VAL A 107 12.14 -33.64 -6.48
CA VAL A 107 11.23 -33.21 -5.41
C VAL A 107 9.77 -33.21 -5.89
N PHE A 108 8.84 -33.49 -4.99
CA PHE A 108 7.42 -33.33 -5.20
C PHE A 108 7.05 -31.85 -5.42
N LEU A 109 6.24 -31.57 -6.45
CA LEU A 109 5.68 -30.24 -6.71
C LEU A 109 4.15 -30.35 -6.75
N PRO A 110 3.43 -30.05 -5.65
CA PRO A 110 1.97 -30.26 -5.52
C PRO A 110 1.13 -29.24 -6.31
N HIS A 111 1.60 -28.82 -7.49
CA HIS A 111 1.00 -27.74 -8.31
C HIS A 111 0.83 -28.25 -9.74
N LYS A 112 -0.20 -29.08 -9.95
CA LYS A 112 -0.46 -29.72 -11.25
C LYS A 112 -0.67 -28.72 -12.38
N GLU A 113 -1.20 -27.55 -12.07
CA GLU A 113 -1.42 -26.44 -13.02
C GLU A 113 -0.14 -25.96 -13.68
N ILE A 114 1.01 -26.01 -13.00
CA ILE A 114 2.32 -25.62 -13.55
C ILE A 114 2.70 -26.55 -14.71
N PHE A 115 2.50 -27.87 -14.56
CA PHE A 115 2.86 -28.86 -15.56
C PHE A 115 2.11 -28.69 -16.89
N ASN A 116 0.94 -28.01 -16.85
CA ASN A 116 0.13 -27.77 -18.04
C ASN A 116 0.54 -26.51 -18.83
N VAL A 117 1.30 -25.60 -18.22
CA VAL A 117 1.57 -24.29 -18.80
C VAL A 117 3.05 -23.98 -18.98
N ILE A 118 3.93 -24.56 -18.16
CA ILE A 118 5.38 -24.38 -18.27
C ILE A 118 5.92 -25.04 -19.54
N LYS A 119 6.94 -24.44 -20.15
CA LYS A 119 7.50 -24.90 -21.41
C LYS A 119 9.01 -25.16 -21.30
N ALA A 120 9.54 -25.91 -22.24
CA ALA A 120 11.00 -26.01 -22.38
C ALA A 120 11.62 -24.61 -22.57
N SER A 121 12.76 -24.40 -21.97
CA SER A 121 13.48 -23.13 -21.87
C SER A 121 12.90 -22.10 -20.88
N ASP A 122 11.78 -22.37 -20.20
CA ASP A 122 11.34 -21.55 -19.07
C ASP A 122 12.27 -21.74 -17.86
N SER A 123 12.28 -20.77 -16.95
CA SER A 123 13.04 -20.85 -15.70
C SER A 123 12.13 -21.21 -14.53
N ILE A 124 12.63 -22.04 -13.63
CA ILE A 124 12.07 -22.26 -12.30
C ILE A 124 13.04 -21.66 -11.28
N LEU A 125 12.56 -20.73 -10.48
CA LEU A 125 13.31 -20.10 -9.40
C LEU A 125 12.87 -20.70 -8.07
N VAL A 126 13.82 -20.97 -7.18
CA VAL A 126 13.58 -21.55 -5.86
C VAL A 126 14.23 -20.69 -4.80
N ASP A 127 13.61 -20.61 -3.61
CA ASP A 127 14.07 -19.84 -2.45
C ASP A 127 14.36 -18.37 -2.83
N ASP A 128 13.33 -17.70 -3.34
CA ASP A 128 13.38 -16.29 -3.77
C ASP A 128 14.49 -16.00 -4.80
N GLY A 129 14.71 -16.97 -5.72
CA GLY A 129 15.64 -16.82 -6.83
C GLY A 129 17.10 -17.15 -6.53
N LYS A 130 17.41 -17.60 -5.29
CA LYS A 130 18.77 -18.06 -4.93
C LYS A 130 19.23 -19.27 -5.75
N ILE A 131 18.26 -20.11 -6.14
CA ILE A 131 18.50 -21.28 -7.00
C ILE A 131 17.72 -21.06 -8.30
N ARG A 132 18.36 -21.33 -9.43
CA ARG A 132 17.74 -21.24 -10.75
C ARG A 132 17.91 -22.55 -11.51
N LEU A 133 16.78 -23.03 -12.03
CA LEU A 133 16.74 -24.21 -12.88
C LEU A 133 16.11 -23.84 -14.22
N LYS A 134 16.65 -24.39 -15.31
CA LYS A 134 16.10 -24.26 -16.66
C LYS A 134 15.40 -25.53 -17.06
N VAL A 135 14.18 -25.38 -17.55
CA VAL A 135 13.35 -26.51 -18.00
C VAL A 135 13.92 -27.09 -19.30
N LYS A 136 14.25 -28.38 -19.29
CA LYS A 136 14.67 -29.15 -20.46
C LYS A 136 13.47 -29.77 -21.20
N SER A 137 12.57 -30.39 -20.46
CA SER A 137 11.39 -31.04 -21.02
C SER A 137 10.28 -31.14 -19.98
N VAL A 138 9.05 -31.18 -20.47
CA VAL A 138 7.83 -31.26 -19.67
C VAL A 138 6.96 -32.41 -20.15
N THR A 139 6.40 -33.13 -19.19
CA THR A 139 5.33 -34.13 -19.41
C THR A 139 4.16 -33.80 -18.48
N LYS A 140 3.06 -34.54 -18.56
CA LYS A 140 1.89 -34.36 -17.67
C LYS A 140 2.23 -34.41 -16.18
N ASN A 141 3.27 -35.15 -15.79
CA ASN A 141 3.59 -35.43 -14.39
C ASN A 141 5.04 -35.11 -14.00
N GLN A 142 5.86 -34.62 -14.92
CA GLN A 142 7.28 -34.39 -14.70
C GLN A 142 7.80 -33.17 -15.45
N ILE A 143 8.63 -32.36 -14.77
CA ILE A 143 9.39 -31.25 -15.34
C ILE A 143 10.87 -31.59 -15.11
N LYS A 144 11.59 -31.90 -16.18
CA LYS A 144 13.04 -32.14 -16.14
C LYS A 144 13.78 -30.81 -16.32
N CYS A 145 14.69 -30.51 -15.42
CA CYS A 145 15.45 -29.28 -15.41
C CYS A 145 16.96 -29.54 -15.38
N ILE A 146 17.72 -28.53 -15.80
CA ILE A 146 19.15 -28.41 -15.51
C ILE A 146 19.33 -27.27 -14.51
N VAL A 147 20.24 -27.42 -13.56
CA VAL A 147 20.56 -26.41 -12.56
C VAL A 147 21.51 -25.38 -13.17
N GLU A 148 21.05 -24.13 -13.34
CA GLU A 148 21.88 -23.00 -13.81
C GLU A 148 22.59 -22.31 -12.63
N ILE A 149 21.91 -22.16 -11.48
CA ILE A 149 22.48 -21.63 -10.24
C ILE A 149 22.14 -22.65 -9.15
N GLY A 150 23.18 -23.28 -8.61
CA GLY A 150 23.07 -24.27 -7.57
C GLY A 150 22.95 -23.67 -6.17
N GLY A 151 22.77 -24.53 -5.18
CA GLY A 151 22.67 -24.12 -3.79
C GLY A 151 21.81 -25.08 -2.96
N ARG A 152 21.68 -24.79 -1.67
CA ARG A 152 20.91 -25.60 -0.73
C ARG A 152 19.42 -25.35 -0.87
N ILE A 153 18.68 -26.36 -1.31
CA ILE A 153 17.21 -26.38 -1.30
C ILE A 153 16.71 -27.17 -0.08
N SER A 154 15.72 -26.62 0.62
CA SER A 154 15.12 -27.26 1.79
C SER A 154 13.61 -27.41 1.65
N ASP A 155 12.98 -28.01 2.65
CA ASP A 155 11.55 -28.27 2.70
C ASP A 155 10.70 -27.07 2.41
N ARG A 156 9.67 -27.26 1.60
CA ARG A 156 8.58 -26.30 1.35
C ARG A 156 9.05 -24.90 0.87
N LYS A 157 10.22 -24.85 0.20
CA LYS A 157 10.71 -23.59 -0.39
C LYS A 157 9.80 -23.08 -1.48
N GLY A 158 9.72 -21.74 -1.57
CA GLY A 158 8.96 -21.05 -2.59
C GLY A 158 9.45 -21.36 -3.99
N ILE A 159 8.53 -21.53 -4.92
CA ILE A 159 8.77 -21.76 -6.34
C ILE A 159 8.21 -20.57 -7.12
N ASN A 160 8.99 -20.01 -8.04
CA ASN A 160 8.54 -18.98 -8.97
C ASN A 160 8.75 -19.43 -10.41
N VAL A 161 7.83 -19.07 -11.30
CA VAL A 161 7.86 -19.38 -12.74
C VAL A 161 7.60 -18.10 -13.53
N PRO A 162 8.64 -17.26 -13.72
CA PRO A 162 8.48 -15.86 -14.18
C PRO A 162 7.83 -15.72 -15.56
N GLN A 163 8.15 -16.63 -16.49
CA GLN A 163 7.67 -16.58 -17.87
C GLN A 163 6.25 -17.14 -18.03
N THR A 164 5.69 -17.73 -16.97
CA THR A 164 4.48 -18.54 -17.07
C THR A 164 3.30 -17.87 -16.37
N ILE A 165 2.21 -17.61 -17.12
CA ILE A 165 0.94 -17.20 -16.52
C ILE A 165 0.23 -18.45 -16.02
N ILE A 166 0.08 -18.53 -14.69
CA ILE A 166 -0.58 -19.68 -14.06
C ILE A 166 -2.11 -19.50 -14.18
N PRO A 167 -2.86 -20.52 -14.65
CA PRO A 167 -4.30 -20.41 -14.87
C PRO A 167 -5.13 -20.50 -13.58
N THR A 168 -4.52 -20.26 -12.42
CA THR A 168 -5.19 -20.19 -11.12
C THR A 168 -5.65 -18.76 -10.81
N THR A 169 -6.62 -18.65 -9.89
CA THR A 169 -7.02 -17.33 -9.36
C THR A 169 -5.99 -16.84 -8.34
N ALA A 170 -5.92 -15.53 -8.13
CA ALA A 170 -5.08 -14.93 -7.07
C ALA A 170 -5.60 -15.26 -5.64
N LEU A 171 -6.77 -15.87 -5.51
CA LEU A 171 -7.38 -16.26 -4.24
C LEU A 171 -7.38 -17.79 -4.07
N SER A 172 -6.57 -18.29 -3.16
CA SER A 172 -6.66 -19.67 -2.67
C SER A 172 -7.93 -19.85 -1.81
N GLU A 173 -8.28 -21.09 -1.48
CA GLU A 173 -9.40 -21.36 -0.55
C GLU A 173 -9.14 -20.74 0.83
N LYS A 174 -7.88 -20.76 1.31
CA LYS A 174 -7.49 -20.06 2.53
C LYS A 174 -7.75 -18.55 2.41
N ASP A 175 -7.38 -17.94 1.27
CA ASP A 175 -7.58 -16.50 1.08
C ASP A 175 -9.06 -16.12 1.05
N LYS A 176 -9.94 -16.97 0.55
CA LYS A 176 -11.39 -16.74 0.60
C LYS A 176 -11.92 -16.74 2.04
N ILE A 177 -11.43 -17.65 2.88
CA ILE A 177 -11.75 -17.71 4.32
C ILE A 177 -11.20 -16.47 5.03
N ASP A 178 -9.94 -16.10 4.77
CA ASP A 178 -9.28 -14.94 5.34
C ASP A 178 -9.94 -13.62 4.90
N LEU A 179 -10.37 -13.52 3.64
CA LEU A 179 -11.12 -12.38 3.11
C LEU A 179 -12.44 -12.19 3.85
N GLU A 180 -13.21 -13.27 4.01
CA GLU A 180 -14.49 -13.20 4.71
C GLU A 180 -14.31 -12.81 6.18
N PHE A 181 -13.28 -13.38 6.85
CA PHE A 181 -12.90 -13.01 8.22
C PHE A 181 -12.50 -11.54 8.31
N ALA A 182 -11.63 -11.05 7.42
CA ALA A 182 -11.17 -9.67 7.38
C ALA A 182 -12.33 -8.69 7.15
N CYS A 183 -13.24 -9.00 6.23
CA CYS A 183 -14.44 -8.22 5.97
C CYS A 183 -15.37 -8.13 7.19
N ASN A 184 -15.57 -9.24 7.90
CA ASN A 184 -16.39 -9.30 9.10
C ASN A 184 -15.76 -8.57 10.28
N LEU A 185 -14.43 -8.54 10.35
CA LEU A 185 -13.68 -7.78 11.34
C LEU A 185 -13.73 -6.26 11.09
N GLY A 186 -14.10 -5.84 9.87
CA GLY A 186 -14.18 -4.42 9.52
C GLY A 186 -12.82 -3.81 9.16
N ILE A 187 -11.99 -4.57 8.45
CA ILE A 187 -10.71 -4.10 7.88
C ILE A 187 -10.96 -3.04 6.81
N ASP A 188 -10.10 -2.02 6.74
CA ASP A 188 -10.27 -0.88 5.85
C ASP A 188 -9.74 -1.15 4.44
N TRP A 189 -8.61 -1.88 4.32
CA TRP A 189 -7.95 -2.26 3.07
C TRP A 189 -7.64 -3.75 3.04
N LEU A 190 -7.89 -4.40 1.91
CA LEU A 190 -7.53 -5.79 1.65
C LEU A 190 -6.52 -5.84 0.51
N ALA A 191 -5.29 -6.27 0.79
CA ALA A 191 -4.25 -6.46 -0.22
C ALA A 191 -4.32 -7.88 -0.80
N LEU A 192 -4.30 -7.95 -2.14
CA LEU A 192 -4.30 -9.19 -2.90
C LEU A 192 -2.89 -9.50 -3.39
N SER A 193 -2.32 -10.62 -2.96
CA SER A 193 -1.04 -11.12 -3.44
C SER A 193 -1.17 -11.85 -4.78
N PHE A 194 -0.10 -11.82 -5.57
CA PHE A 194 0.03 -12.54 -6.85
C PHE A 194 -1.05 -12.23 -7.89
N VAL A 195 -1.55 -10.99 -7.90
CA VAL A 195 -2.46 -10.51 -8.96
C VAL A 195 -1.76 -10.61 -10.32
N GLN A 196 -2.43 -11.19 -11.30
CA GLN A 196 -1.92 -11.32 -12.66
C GLN A 196 -2.72 -10.48 -13.68
N ARG A 197 -4.01 -10.21 -13.40
CA ARG A 197 -4.96 -9.54 -14.30
C ARG A 197 -6.15 -8.93 -13.57
N ALA A 198 -6.87 -8.02 -14.20
CA ALA A 198 -8.05 -7.35 -13.63
C ALA A 198 -9.14 -8.32 -13.14
N LYS A 199 -9.26 -9.50 -13.75
CA LYS A 199 -10.22 -10.54 -13.34
C LYS A 199 -10.01 -10.98 -11.89
N ASP A 200 -8.76 -11.08 -11.43
CA ASP A 200 -8.42 -11.49 -10.06
C ASP A 200 -8.95 -10.47 -9.05
N VAL A 201 -8.79 -9.18 -9.37
CA VAL A 201 -9.29 -8.06 -8.54
C VAL A 201 -10.81 -8.06 -8.49
N ASN A 202 -11.47 -8.27 -9.62
CA ASN A 202 -12.93 -8.31 -9.72
C ASN A 202 -13.53 -9.48 -8.95
N GLU A 203 -12.87 -10.65 -8.91
CA GLU A 203 -13.26 -11.78 -8.06
C GLU A 203 -13.23 -11.42 -6.58
N ALA A 204 -12.13 -10.84 -6.10
CA ALA A 204 -12.02 -10.38 -4.72
C ALA A 204 -13.06 -9.30 -4.38
N ARG A 205 -13.29 -8.34 -5.28
CA ARG A 205 -14.29 -7.30 -5.11
C ARG A 205 -15.70 -7.88 -4.98
N LYS A 206 -16.03 -8.89 -5.78
CA LYS A 206 -17.31 -9.60 -5.69
C LYS A 206 -17.50 -10.29 -4.34
N LEU A 207 -16.45 -10.94 -3.82
CA LEU A 207 -16.49 -11.60 -2.50
C LEU A 207 -16.54 -10.58 -1.35
N ALA A 208 -15.81 -9.48 -1.46
CA ALA A 208 -15.80 -8.42 -0.44
C ALA A 208 -17.14 -7.67 -0.34
N LYS A 209 -17.96 -7.63 -1.39
CA LYS A 209 -19.30 -6.99 -1.42
C LYS A 209 -19.29 -5.54 -0.93
N GLY A 210 -18.25 -4.77 -1.23
CA GLY A 210 -18.09 -3.38 -0.80
C GLY A 210 -17.80 -3.16 0.69
N ARG A 211 -17.50 -4.22 1.44
CA ARG A 211 -17.18 -4.12 2.87
C ARG A 211 -15.79 -3.53 3.14
N THR A 212 -14.84 -3.70 2.22
CA THR A 212 -13.46 -3.20 2.29
C THR A 212 -13.01 -2.70 0.93
N SER A 213 -11.94 -1.88 0.89
CA SER A 213 -11.28 -1.46 -0.34
C SER A 213 -10.22 -2.48 -0.77
N ILE A 214 -10.10 -2.69 -2.09
CA ILE A 214 -9.18 -3.69 -2.65
C ILE A 214 -7.90 -3.01 -3.13
N LEU A 215 -6.77 -3.49 -2.63
CA LEU A 215 -5.44 -3.06 -3.00
C LEU A 215 -4.72 -4.21 -3.71
N SER A 216 -4.29 -4.00 -4.95
CA SER A 216 -3.58 -5.04 -5.72
C SER A 216 -2.09 -4.94 -5.54
N LYS A 217 -1.43 -6.07 -5.26
CA LYS A 217 0.02 -6.15 -5.17
C LYS A 217 0.60 -6.51 -6.55
N ILE A 218 1.52 -5.68 -7.01
CA ILE A 218 2.23 -5.89 -8.28
C ILE A 218 3.52 -6.63 -7.95
N GLU A 219 3.48 -7.94 -8.19
CA GLU A 219 4.51 -8.92 -7.82
C GLU A 219 4.95 -9.76 -9.01
N LYS A 220 4.23 -9.66 -10.14
CA LYS A 220 4.45 -10.52 -11.31
C LYS A 220 4.65 -9.70 -12.60
N PRO A 221 5.47 -10.20 -13.56
CA PRO A 221 5.62 -9.57 -14.87
C PRO A 221 4.29 -9.38 -15.62
N SER A 222 3.38 -10.35 -15.49
CA SER A 222 2.03 -10.28 -16.06
C SER A 222 1.22 -9.11 -15.50
N ALA A 223 1.34 -8.82 -14.19
CA ALA A 223 0.68 -7.68 -13.57
C ALA A 223 1.26 -6.33 -14.06
N VAL A 224 2.55 -6.26 -14.35
CA VAL A 224 3.18 -5.07 -14.97
C VAL A 224 2.66 -4.87 -16.38
N SER A 225 2.47 -5.94 -17.15
CA SER A 225 1.97 -5.89 -18.53
C SER A 225 0.49 -5.50 -18.60
N ASP A 226 -0.36 -6.00 -17.68
CA ASP A 226 -1.81 -5.69 -17.61
C ASP A 226 -2.13 -4.58 -16.58
N PHE A 227 -1.12 -3.75 -16.25
CA PHE A 227 -1.21 -2.82 -15.13
C PHE A 227 -2.40 -1.85 -15.23
N ASN A 228 -2.69 -1.31 -16.39
CA ASN A 228 -3.78 -0.33 -16.55
C ASN A 228 -5.14 -0.94 -16.22
N SER A 229 -5.41 -2.16 -16.67
CA SER A 229 -6.66 -2.88 -16.35
C SER A 229 -6.74 -3.22 -14.85
N ILE A 230 -5.62 -3.64 -14.26
CA ILE A 230 -5.52 -3.92 -12.82
C ILE A 230 -5.74 -2.63 -12.02
N LEU A 231 -5.10 -1.53 -12.41
CA LEU A 231 -5.26 -0.23 -11.77
C LEU A 231 -6.71 0.25 -11.82
N GLU A 232 -7.37 0.10 -12.96
CA GLU A 232 -8.80 0.46 -13.10
C GLU A 232 -9.68 -0.33 -12.14
N ALA A 233 -9.48 -1.63 -12.02
CA ALA A 233 -10.24 -2.53 -11.15
C ALA A 233 -9.95 -2.35 -9.65
N SER A 234 -8.78 -1.81 -9.27
CA SER A 234 -8.30 -1.68 -7.89
C SER A 234 -8.71 -0.35 -7.26
N ASP A 235 -8.75 -0.27 -5.92
CA ASP A 235 -8.91 0.97 -5.17
C ASP A 235 -7.54 1.58 -4.77
N GLY A 236 -6.48 0.79 -4.76
CA GLY A 236 -5.10 1.18 -4.51
C GLY A 236 -4.13 0.12 -5.03
N ILE A 237 -2.84 0.44 -5.04
CA ILE A 237 -1.76 -0.43 -5.55
C ILE A 237 -0.66 -0.55 -4.49
N MET A 238 -0.03 -1.73 -4.42
CA MET A 238 1.24 -1.94 -3.72
C MET A 238 2.27 -2.48 -4.70
N ILE A 239 3.39 -1.82 -4.81
CA ILE A 239 4.55 -2.29 -5.58
C ILE A 239 5.41 -3.10 -4.61
N ALA A 240 5.28 -4.43 -4.66
CA ALA A 240 5.99 -5.37 -3.80
C ALA A 240 7.30 -5.78 -4.48
N ARG A 241 8.33 -4.96 -4.30
CA ARG A 241 9.60 -5.05 -5.05
C ARG A 241 10.37 -6.34 -4.78
N GLY A 242 10.26 -6.90 -3.58
CA GLY A 242 10.90 -8.16 -3.23
C GLY A 242 10.45 -9.29 -4.15
N ASP A 243 9.14 -9.56 -4.20
CA ASP A 243 8.59 -10.61 -5.06
C ASP A 243 8.75 -10.29 -6.55
N LEU A 244 8.54 -9.02 -6.94
CA LEU A 244 8.71 -8.58 -8.33
C LEU A 244 10.17 -8.73 -8.80
N GLY A 245 11.15 -8.44 -7.93
CA GLY A 245 12.59 -8.56 -8.22
C GLY A 245 13.08 -10.01 -8.29
N VAL A 246 12.34 -10.95 -7.73
CA VAL A 246 12.59 -12.39 -7.96
C VAL A 246 12.19 -12.79 -9.39
N GLU A 247 11.10 -12.24 -9.88
CA GLU A 247 10.52 -12.62 -11.17
C GLU A 247 10.99 -11.77 -12.35
N MET A 248 11.65 -10.64 -12.11
CA MET A 248 12.16 -9.71 -13.13
C MET A 248 13.63 -9.38 -12.87
N PRO A 249 14.39 -8.99 -13.92
CA PRO A 249 15.73 -8.46 -13.71
C PRO A 249 15.72 -7.27 -12.75
N VAL A 250 16.57 -7.28 -11.72
CA VAL A 250 16.54 -6.27 -10.65
C VAL A 250 16.73 -4.85 -11.17
N GLN A 251 17.50 -4.65 -12.23
CA GLN A 251 17.70 -3.35 -12.89
C GLN A 251 16.45 -2.82 -13.60
N ALA A 252 15.44 -3.67 -13.84
CA ALA A 252 14.17 -3.24 -14.43
C ALA A 252 13.19 -2.69 -13.39
N ILE A 253 13.40 -2.97 -12.11
CA ILE A 253 12.47 -2.58 -11.03
C ILE A 253 12.35 -1.07 -10.87
N PRO A 254 13.44 -0.27 -10.77
CA PRO A 254 13.32 1.17 -10.56
C PRO A 254 12.50 1.90 -11.64
N PRO A 255 12.74 1.72 -12.95
CA PRO A 255 11.92 2.38 -13.97
C PRO A 255 10.45 1.89 -13.98
N ILE A 256 10.19 0.64 -13.62
CA ILE A 256 8.83 0.12 -13.45
C ILE A 256 8.15 0.83 -12.28
N GLN A 257 8.77 0.84 -11.09
CA GLN A 257 8.25 1.54 -9.91
C GLN A 257 7.82 2.97 -10.25
N LYS A 258 8.71 3.75 -10.87
CA LYS A 258 8.44 5.13 -11.23
C LYS A 258 7.21 5.27 -12.14
N ARG A 259 7.09 4.43 -13.18
CA ARG A 259 5.92 4.43 -14.08
C ARG A 259 4.62 4.08 -13.34
N LEU A 260 4.66 3.07 -12.47
CA LEU A 260 3.48 2.62 -11.72
C LEU A 260 3.02 3.69 -10.72
N VAL A 261 3.95 4.33 -10.00
CA VAL A 261 3.67 5.44 -9.07
C VAL A 261 3.00 6.59 -9.82
N MET A 262 3.55 7.01 -10.96
CA MET A 262 2.97 8.08 -11.77
C MET A 262 1.56 7.74 -12.28
N ALA A 263 1.34 6.50 -12.74
CA ALA A 263 0.05 6.07 -13.23
C ALA A 263 -1.02 6.04 -12.12
N CYS A 264 -0.67 5.58 -10.92
CA CYS A 264 -1.56 5.61 -9.75
C CYS A 264 -1.92 7.04 -9.37
N ARG A 265 -0.93 7.93 -9.27
CA ARG A 265 -1.13 9.34 -8.99
C ARG A 265 -2.06 9.99 -10.02
N HIS A 266 -1.87 9.71 -11.32
CA HIS A 266 -2.72 10.27 -12.38
C HIS A 266 -4.22 9.99 -12.17
N VAL A 267 -4.57 8.83 -11.63
CA VAL A 267 -5.96 8.43 -11.38
C VAL A 267 -6.43 8.68 -9.94
N ALA A 268 -5.62 9.33 -9.10
CA ALA A 268 -5.89 9.60 -7.68
C ALA A 268 -6.12 8.33 -6.84
N LYS A 269 -5.46 7.22 -7.17
CA LYS A 269 -5.46 5.98 -6.38
C LYS A 269 -4.15 5.89 -5.60
N PRO A 270 -4.20 5.57 -4.28
CA PRO A 270 -2.99 5.53 -3.47
C PRO A 270 -2.08 4.39 -3.89
N VAL A 271 -0.78 4.64 -3.83
CA VAL A 271 0.26 3.65 -4.12
C VAL A 271 1.24 3.52 -2.95
N ILE A 272 1.47 2.27 -2.55
CA ILE A 272 2.46 1.89 -1.54
C ILE A 272 3.71 1.35 -2.25
N VAL A 273 4.89 1.87 -1.91
CA VAL A 273 6.16 1.23 -2.25
C VAL A 273 6.59 0.37 -1.07
N ALA A 274 6.83 -0.92 -1.32
CA ALA A 274 6.95 -1.92 -0.27
C ALA A 274 8.16 -2.83 -0.48
N THR A 275 8.58 -3.45 0.62
CA THR A 275 9.64 -4.45 0.77
C THR A 275 11.07 -3.89 0.64
N GLN A 276 11.95 -4.37 1.52
CA GLN A 276 13.38 -4.03 1.54
C GLN A 276 13.66 -2.51 1.61
N MET A 277 12.85 -1.80 2.42
CA MET A 277 13.01 -0.34 2.54
C MET A 277 14.12 0.01 3.54
N LEU A 278 14.10 -0.57 4.74
CA LEU A 278 15.10 -0.43 5.79
C LEU A 278 15.47 -1.81 6.36
N ASP A 279 15.69 -2.79 5.48
CA ASP A 279 15.80 -4.22 5.81
C ASP A 279 16.89 -4.53 6.85
N SER A 280 18.01 -3.80 6.79
CA SER A 280 19.08 -3.93 7.79
C SER A 280 18.64 -3.55 9.22
N MET A 281 17.57 -2.75 9.36
CA MET A 281 17.02 -2.38 10.67
C MET A 281 16.21 -3.50 11.35
N VAL A 282 16.10 -4.67 10.73
CA VAL A 282 15.65 -5.89 11.43
C VAL A 282 16.62 -6.22 12.57
N ASP A 283 17.92 -6.14 12.31
CA ASP A 283 18.98 -6.52 13.24
C ASP A 283 19.88 -5.36 13.69
N SER A 284 19.80 -4.19 13.04
CA SER A 284 20.60 -2.99 13.31
C SER A 284 19.73 -1.80 13.73
N PRO A 285 20.15 -0.98 14.70
CA PRO A 285 19.43 0.25 15.05
C PRO A 285 19.55 1.36 14.00
N MET A 286 20.44 1.20 13.01
CA MET A 286 20.68 2.17 11.93
C MET A 286 20.60 1.50 10.57
N PRO A 287 19.97 2.15 9.57
CA PRO A 287 19.92 1.63 8.21
C PRO A 287 21.24 1.88 7.47
N THR A 288 21.41 1.18 6.36
CA THR A 288 22.47 1.50 5.39
C THR A 288 22.14 2.78 4.62
N ARG A 289 23.17 3.44 4.05
CA ARG A 289 22.98 4.62 3.19
C ARG A 289 22.19 4.30 1.92
N ALA A 290 22.31 3.08 1.40
CA ALA A 290 21.57 2.63 0.24
C ALA A 290 20.06 2.55 0.53
N GLU A 291 19.68 2.04 1.70
CA GLU A 291 18.27 1.96 2.13
C GLU A 291 17.66 3.35 2.36
N VAL A 292 18.40 4.26 2.98
CA VAL A 292 17.97 5.66 3.13
C VAL A 292 17.74 6.30 1.76
N SER A 293 18.63 6.06 0.79
CA SER A 293 18.50 6.55 -0.58
C SER A 293 17.32 5.92 -1.31
N ASP A 294 16.99 4.65 -1.03
CA ASP A 294 15.86 3.94 -1.62
C ASP A 294 14.52 4.49 -1.12
N VAL A 295 14.37 4.67 0.21
CA VAL A 295 13.19 5.34 0.79
C VAL A 295 13.03 6.75 0.21
N ALA A 296 14.11 7.52 0.15
CA ALA A 296 14.12 8.87 -0.44
C ALA A 296 13.63 8.84 -1.90
N THR A 297 14.13 7.91 -2.71
CA THR A 297 13.73 7.75 -4.12
C THR A 297 12.23 7.50 -4.25
N ALA A 298 11.64 6.59 -3.46
CA ALA A 298 10.21 6.33 -3.48
C ALA A 298 9.38 7.59 -3.16
N ILE A 299 9.85 8.42 -2.22
CA ILE A 299 9.21 9.68 -1.85
C ILE A 299 9.35 10.72 -2.96
N TYR A 300 10.55 10.90 -3.55
CA TYR A 300 10.78 11.80 -4.69
C TYR A 300 9.94 11.45 -5.91
N GLU A 301 9.66 10.16 -6.14
CA GLU A 301 8.81 9.69 -7.22
C GLU A 301 7.33 9.98 -6.97
N GLY A 302 6.95 10.35 -5.73
CA GLY A 302 5.60 10.74 -5.36
C GLY A 302 4.71 9.59 -4.87
N ALA A 303 5.27 8.55 -4.26
CA ALA A 303 4.52 7.51 -3.58
C ALA A 303 3.56 8.11 -2.53
N ASP A 304 2.38 7.52 -2.36
CA ASP A 304 1.46 7.91 -1.29
C ASP A 304 1.92 7.35 0.06
N ALA A 305 2.50 6.17 0.05
CA ALA A 305 3.01 5.53 1.26
C ALA A 305 4.26 4.69 0.99
N VAL A 306 5.06 4.53 2.03
CA VAL A 306 6.19 3.61 2.14
C VAL A 306 5.93 2.59 3.25
N MET A 307 6.38 1.35 3.08
CA MET A 307 6.01 0.27 4.00
C MET A 307 7.23 -0.41 4.64
N LEU A 308 7.16 -0.62 5.94
CA LEU A 308 8.03 -1.50 6.72
C LEU A 308 7.37 -2.88 6.85
N SER A 309 8.18 -3.92 6.65
CA SER A 309 7.76 -5.34 6.71
C SER A 309 8.32 -6.02 7.96
N ALA A 310 9.42 -6.75 7.84
CA ALA A 310 10.07 -7.43 8.95
C ALA A 310 10.63 -6.46 9.99
N GLU A 311 11.06 -5.28 9.57
CA GLU A 311 11.65 -4.22 10.39
C GLU A 311 10.74 -3.85 11.58
N SER A 312 9.44 -3.73 11.33
CA SER A 312 8.45 -3.41 12.37
C SER A 312 7.71 -4.63 12.93
N ALA A 313 7.72 -5.77 12.21
CA ALA A 313 6.97 -6.96 12.60
C ALA A 313 7.76 -7.93 13.50
N ALA A 314 9.04 -8.13 13.22
CA ALA A 314 9.90 -9.13 13.84
C ALA A 314 11.28 -8.61 14.22
N GLY A 315 11.65 -7.39 13.75
CA GLY A 315 12.95 -6.79 14.03
C GLY A 315 13.15 -6.42 15.49
N ASN A 316 14.39 -6.19 15.85
CA ASN A 316 14.81 -5.82 17.19
C ASN A 316 14.55 -4.33 17.50
N PHE A 317 14.35 -3.50 16.46
CA PHE A 317 14.25 -2.03 16.55
C PHE A 317 12.97 -1.48 15.86
N PRO A 318 11.75 -2.00 16.16
CA PRO A 318 10.54 -1.66 15.40
C PRO A 318 10.17 -0.17 15.47
N ILE A 319 10.34 0.45 16.63
CA ILE A 319 10.01 1.87 16.85
C ILE A 319 11.02 2.77 16.14
N ASP A 320 12.31 2.44 16.23
CA ASP A 320 13.38 3.20 15.58
C ASP A 320 13.28 3.12 14.05
N ALA A 321 12.87 1.98 13.49
CA ALA A 321 12.62 1.82 12.07
C ALA A 321 11.52 2.77 11.56
N VAL A 322 10.40 2.88 12.28
CA VAL A 322 9.32 3.82 11.94
C VAL A 322 9.80 5.26 12.08
N LYS A 323 10.50 5.59 13.17
CA LYS A 323 11.04 6.94 13.41
C LYS A 323 12.06 7.35 12.35
N THR A 324 12.93 6.42 11.95
CA THR A 324 13.93 6.66 10.90
C THR A 324 13.23 6.94 9.55
N MET A 325 12.23 6.14 9.20
CA MET A 325 11.44 6.36 7.99
C MET A 325 10.67 7.70 8.02
N ASP A 326 10.13 8.09 9.18
CA ASP A 326 9.48 9.39 9.40
C ASP A 326 10.46 10.55 9.20
N ASN A 327 11.66 10.45 9.77
CA ASN A 327 12.72 11.47 9.63
C ASN A 327 13.19 11.61 8.16
N ILE A 328 13.42 10.49 7.46
CA ILE A 328 13.77 10.52 6.03
C ILE A 328 12.67 11.24 5.24
N ALA A 329 11.42 10.92 5.50
CA ALA A 329 10.29 11.51 4.80
C ALA A 329 10.18 13.03 5.06
N ILE A 330 10.37 13.48 6.29
CA ILE A 330 10.37 14.90 6.64
C ILE A 330 11.50 15.64 5.91
N GLU A 331 12.72 15.08 5.92
CA GLU A 331 13.89 15.69 5.27
C GLU A 331 13.67 15.84 3.77
N ILE A 332 13.21 14.78 3.11
CA ILE A 332 12.98 14.79 1.66
C ILE A 332 11.85 15.76 1.27
N GLU A 333 10.74 15.80 2.00
CA GLU A 333 9.63 16.69 1.66
C GLU A 333 9.94 18.17 1.91
N ASN A 334 10.95 18.47 2.74
CA ASN A 334 11.48 19.82 2.97
C ASN A 334 12.57 20.22 1.95
N ASP A 335 13.14 19.28 1.18
CA ASP A 335 14.11 19.58 0.15
C ASP A 335 13.46 20.36 -1.02
N PRO A 336 14.03 21.51 -1.44
CA PRO A 336 13.55 22.25 -2.61
C PRO A 336 13.51 21.44 -3.91
N ALA A 337 14.36 20.42 -4.08
CA ALA A 337 14.35 19.53 -5.24
C ALA A 337 13.09 18.66 -5.29
N TYR A 338 12.60 18.21 -4.13
CA TYR A 338 11.34 17.45 -4.05
C TYR A 338 10.19 18.20 -4.73
N ARG A 339 10.01 19.48 -4.39
CA ARG A 339 8.92 20.27 -4.97
C ARG A 339 9.04 20.38 -6.48
N LYS A 340 10.23 20.66 -7.00
CA LYS A 340 10.49 20.74 -8.45
C LYS A 340 10.14 19.44 -9.18
N LEU A 341 10.52 18.29 -8.61
CA LEU A 341 10.24 16.98 -9.17
C LEU A 341 8.72 16.68 -9.17
N ILE A 342 8.04 16.94 -8.06
CA ILE A 342 6.60 16.75 -7.94
C ILE A 342 5.82 17.64 -8.92
N ASP A 343 6.26 18.88 -9.13
CA ASP A 343 5.66 19.81 -10.07
C ASP A 343 5.89 19.40 -11.53
N SER A 344 7.09 18.92 -11.87
CA SER A 344 7.42 18.45 -13.22
C SER A 344 6.64 17.20 -13.63
N THR A 345 6.17 16.42 -12.67
CA THR A 345 5.39 15.19 -12.86
C THR A 345 3.88 15.39 -12.72
N ARG A 346 3.40 16.65 -12.80
CA ARG A 346 1.96 16.93 -12.78
C ARG A 346 1.24 16.16 -13.87
N SER A 347 0.22 15.42 -13.48
CA SER A 347 -0.61 14.69 -14.42
C SER A 347 -1.47 15.65 -15.24
N GLY A 348 -1.67 15.33 -16.52
CA GLY A 348 -2.61 16.05 -17.37
C GLY A 348 -4.02 16.04 -16.77
N GLN A 349 -4.73 17.16 -16.89
CA GLN A 349 -6.05 17.34 -16.32
C GLN A 349 -7.07 16.39 -16.96
N ARG A 350 -7.85 15.69 -16.14
CA ARG A 350 -9.11 15.11 -16.59
C ARG A 350 -10.11 16.26 -16.78
N LYS A 351 -11.00 16.14 -17.77
CA LYS A 351 -11.95 17.20 -18.14
C LYS A 351 -13.23 17.14 -17.27
N THR A 352 -13.10 17.07 -15.95
CA THR A 352 -14.26 17.08 -15.02
C THR A 352 -14.27 18.33 -14.17
N VAL A 353 -15.46 18.74 -13.70
CA VAL A 353 -15.60 19.87 -12.77
C VAL A 353 -14.81 19.63 -11.48
N ALA A 354 -14.85 18.39 -10.96
CA ALA A 354 -14.13 18.02 -9.74
C ALA A 354 -12.61 18.18 -9.92
N ASP A 355 -12.05 17.79 -11.07
CA ASP A 355 -10.63 17.99 -11.38
C ASP A 355 -10.29 19.49 -11.43
N ALA A 356 -11.11 20.30 -12.11
CA ALA A 356 -10.89 21.74 -12.21
C ALA A 356 -10.90 22.44 -10.82
N ILE A 357 -11.85 22.08 -9.95
CA ILE A 357 -11.94 22.62 -8.59
C ILE A 357 -10.72 22.22 -7.75
N THR A 358 -10.23 20.98 -7.85
CA THR A 358 -9.08 20.54 -7.05
C THR A 358 -7.76 21.12 -7.54
N VAL A 359 -7.63 21.33 -8.85
CA VAL A 359 -6.52 22.09 -9.44
C VAL A 359 -6.55 23.54 -8.98
N ALA A 360 -7.72 24.21 -9.03
CA ALA A 360 -7.89 25.58 -8.54
C ALA A 360 -7.55 25.71 -7.05
N ALA A 361 -7.96 24.72 -6.22
CA ALA A 361 -7.61 24.70 -4.80
C ALA A 361 -6.10 24.66 -4.58
N ARG A 362 -5.37 23.87 -5.36
CA ARG A 362 -3.92 23.89 -5.34
C ARG A 362 -3.34 25.22 -5.78
N GLU A 363 -3.75 25.75 -6.94
CA GLU A 363 -3.21 27.02 -7.47
C GLU A 363 -3.41 28.19 -6.48
N ILE A 364 -4.57 28.25 -5.83
CA ILE A 364 -4.82 29.22 -4.75
C ILE A 364 -3.83 29.00 -3.59
N ALA A 365 -3.61 27.74 -3.19
CA ALA A 365 -2.69 27.42 -2.10
C ALA A 365 -1.21 27.71 -2.44
N GLU A 366 -0.83 27.70 -3.71
CA GLU A 366 0.54 28.01 -4.16
C GLU A 366 0.78 29.54 -4.28
N THR A 367 -0.29 30.33 -4.49
CA THR A 367 -0.21 31.76 -4.82
C THR A 367 -0.69 32.67 -3.69
N THR A 368 -1.26 32.11 -2.62
CA THR A 368 -1.78 32.86 -1.47
C THR A 368 -1.23 32.33 -0.14
N GLU A 369 -1.46 33.04 0.96
CA GLU A 369 -1.00 32.67 2.29
C GLU A 369 -1.96 31.73 3.07
N VAL A 370 -2.75 30.94 2.38
CA VAL A 370 -3.61 29.95 3.04
C VAL A 370 -2.77 28.84 3.70
N THR A 371 -3.25 28.31 4.80
CA THR A 371 -2.49 27.36 5.62
C THR A 371 -2.94 25.90 5.51
N ALA A 372 -4.13 25.65 4.94
CA ALA A 372 -4.65 24.29 4.73
C ALA A 372 -5.73 24.26 3.65
N ILE A 373 -5.92 23.11 3.02
CA ILE A 373 -7.08 22.79 2.18
C ILE A 373 -7.98 21.82 2.95
N CYS A 374 -9.18 22.26 3.27
CA CYS A 374 -10.21 21.49 3.97
C CYS A 374 -11.17 20.87 2.97
N CYS A 375 -11.21 19.55 2.89
CA CYS A 375 -12.02 18.78 1.94
C CYS A 375 -13.21 18.13 2.65
N PHE A 376 -14.44 18.60 2.41
CA PHE A 376 -15.63 17.88 2.82
C PHE A 376 -15.90 16.74 1.84
N THR A 377 -15.93 15.51 2.34
CA THR A 377 -16.09 14.35 1.49
C THR A 377 -16.90 13.25 2.17
N HIS A 378 -17.84 12.66 1.44
CA HIS A 378 -18.58 11.48 1.89
C HIS A 378 -17.88 10.19 1.47
N SER A 379 -17.52 10.10 0.19
CA SER A 379 -16.86 8.92 -0.40
C SER A 379 -15.33 8.93 -0.32
N GLY A 380 -14.71 10.07 0.00
CA GLY A 380 -13.27 10.28 -0.04
C GLY A 380 -12.76 10.90 -1.35
N THR A 381 -13.56 10.97 -2.40
CA THR A 381 -13.13 11.40 -3.75
C THR A 381 -12.51 12.79 -3.76
N THR A 382 -13.13 13.79 -3.12
CA THR A 382 -12.59 15.15 -3.06
C THR A 382 -11.19 15.18 -2.46
N ALA A 383 -11.00 14.50 -1.31
CA ALA A 383 -9.69 14.44 -0.65
C ALA A 383 -8.64 13.69 -1.49
N SER A 384 -9.03 12.60 -2.16
CA SER A 384 -8.13 11.85 -3.06
C SER A 384 -7.69 12.71 -4.26
N LEU A 385 -8.61 13.48 -4.85
CA LEU A 385 -8.29 14.38 -5.97
C LEU A 385 -7.37 15.53 -5.53
N VAL A 386 -7.59 16.13 -4.36
CA VAL A 386 -6.68 17.15 -3.81
C VAL A 386 -5.32 16.53 -3.47
N SER A 387 -5.30 15.32 -2.90
CA SER A 387 -4.07 14.57 -2.63
C SER A 387 -3.24 14.32 -3.91
N ARG A 388 -3.89 13.98 -5.02
CA ARG A 388 -3.26 13.83 -6.34
C ARG A 388 -2.48 15.07 -6.77
N GLU A 389 -3.02 16.24 -6.49
CA GLU A 389 -2.40 17.51 -6.88
C GLU A 389 -1.16 17.86 -6.04
N ARG A 390 -0.92 17.20 -4.90
CA ARG A 390 0.26 17.42 -4.03
C ARG A 390 0.43 18.90 -3.65
N PRO A 391 -0.56 19.57 -3.01
CA PRO A 391 -0.41 20.97 -2.61
C PRO A 391 0.69 21.14 -1.57
N ARG A 392 1.24 22.36 -1.46
CA ARG A 392 2.26 22.69 -0.43
C ARG A 392 1.68 22.71 0.98
N VAL A 393 0.39 23.02 1.10
CA VAL A 393 -0.31 23.09 2.38
C VAL A 393 -0.95 21.75 2.74
N PRO A 394 -1.11 21.43 4.03
CA PRO A 394 -1.78 20.22 4.49
C PRO A 394 -3.22 20.09 3.98
N ILE A 395 -3.66 18.83 3.84
CA ILE A 395 -5.03 18.49 3.46
C ILE A 395 -5.77 17.97 4.69
N ILE A 396 -6.88 18.66 5.07
CA ILE A 396 -7.78 18.21 6.15
C ILE A 396 -9.00 17.58 5.49
N ALA A 397 -9.12 16.25 5.57
CA ALA A 397 -10.25 15.49 5.05
C ALA A 397 -11.34 15.36 6.13
N LEU A 398 -12.45 16.09 5.96
CA LEU A 398 -13.58 16.10 6.88
C LEU A 398 -14.68 15.17 6.35
N THR A 399 -15.07 14.18 7.14
CA THR A 399 -16.12 13.22 6.75
C THR A 399 -16.92 12.75 7.96
N PRO A 400 -18.24 12.51 7.81
CA PRO A 400 -19.04 11.90 8.88
C PRO A 400 -18.86 10.38 8.97
N LEU A 401 -18.18 9.75 7.98
CA LEU A 401 -18.04 8.30 7.87
C LEU A 401 -16.67 7.82 8.32
N ILE A 402 -16.64 7.11 9.43
CA ILE A 402 -15.38 6.54 9.97
C ILE A 402 -14.67 5.63 8.95
N LYS A 403 -15.41 4.83 8.16
CA LYS A 403 -14.83 3.99 7.11
C LYS A 403 -14.09 4.82 6.04
N THR A 404 -14.66 5.95 5.64
CA THR A 404 -14.03 6.87 4.68
C THR A 404 -12.78 7.50 5.28
N ALA A 405 -12.85 7.96 6.53
CA ALA A 405 -11.70 8.54 7.23
C ALA A 405 -10.54 7.56 7.34
N ARG A 406 -10.81 6.33 7.78
CA ARG A 406 -9.79 5.26 7.88
C ARG A 406 -9.16 4.96 6.53
N ARG A 407 -9.96 4.81 5.48
CA ARG A 407 -9.45 4.55 4.14
C ARG A 407 -8.53 5.66 3.63
N LEU A 408 -8.88 6.91 3.90
CA LEU A 408 -8.09 8.08 3.50
C LEU A 408 -6.76 8.22 4.27
N CYS A 409 -6.54 7.51 5.38
CA CYS A 409 -5.25 7.49 6.07
C CYS A 409 -4.09 6.96 5.21
N LEU A 410 -4.38 6.28 4.10
CA LEU A 410 -3.38 5.82 3.13
C LEU A 410 -3.05 6.88 2.05
N HIS A 411 -3.84 7.95 1.93
CA HIS A 411 -3.62 8.96 0.91
C HIS A 411 -2.61 10.01 1.36
N TRP A 412 -1.71 10.39 0.47
CA TRP A 412 -0.69 11.40 0.69
C TRP A 412 -1.30 12.70 1.23
N GLY A 413 -0.68 13.29 2.25
CA GLY A 413 -1.06 14.58 2.83
C GLY A 413 -2.39 14.61 3.60
N ALA A 414 -3.24 13.58 3.51
CA ALA A 414 -4.55 13.59 4.13
C ALA A 414 -4.47 13.45 5.67
N HIS A 415 -4.97 14.47 6.38
CA HIS A 415 -5.27 14.40 7.81
C HIS A 415 -6.78 14.24 7.97
N CYS A 416 -7.21 13.07 8.43
CA CYS A 416 -8.62 12.72 8.48
C CYS A 416 -9.25 13.14 9.80
N VAL A 417 -10.40 13.79 9.72
CA VAL A 417 -11.19 14.29 10.85
C VAL A 417 -12.63 13.81 10.73
N ILE A 418 -13.13 13.17 11.78
CA ILE A 418 -14.56 12.85 11.87
C ILE A 418 -15.33 14.09 12.24
N THR A 419 -16.37 14.40 11.47
CA THR A 419 -17.26 15.55 11.71
C THR A 419 -18.71 15.10 11.72
N GLY A 420 -19.60 15.92 12.27
CA GLY A 420 -21.03 15.70 12.13
C GLY A 420 -21.51 15.84 10.68
N HIS A 421 -22.73 15.39 10.42
CA HIS A 421 -23.36 15.60 9.12
C HIS A 421 -23.54 17.09 8.86
N VAL A 422 -23.19 17.53 7.66
CA VAL A 422 -23.29 18.90 7.21
C VAL A 422 -24.31 18.95 6.07
N ASP A 423 -25.31 19.81 6.21
CA ASP A 423 -26.42 20.03 5.25
C ASP A 423 -26.28 21.32 4.46
N ARG A 424 -25.50 22.29 4.99
CA ARG A 424 -25.30 23.63 4.40
C ARG A 424 -23.82 23.98 4.31
N PHE A 425 -23.44 24.65 3.24
CA PHE A 425 -22.03 25.01 3.03
C PHE A 425 -21.50 25.94 4.14
N LYS A 426 -22.35 26.83 4.71
CA LYS A 426 -22.02 27.66 5.89
C LYS A 426 -21.51 26.79 7.06
N LYS A 427 -22.21 25.72 7.40
CA LYS A 427 -21.77 24.79 8.48
C LYS A 427 -20.47 24.07 8.13
N ALA A 428 -20.27 23.75 6.84
CA ALA A 428 -19.03 23.15 6.38
C ALA A 428 -17.84 24.09 6.63
N VAL A 429 -17.95 25.37 6.26
CA VAL A 429 -16.89 26.37 6.46
C VAL A 429 -16.54 26.51 7.95
N ILE A 430 -17.55 26.63 8.83
CA ILE A 430 -17.34 26.71 10.30
C ILE A 430 -16.65 25.46 10.82
N SER A 431 -17.10 24.27 10.40
CA SER A 431 -16.48 22.99 10.83
C SER A 431 -15.05 22.87 10.36
N ALA A 432 -14.73 23.36 9.14
CA ALA A 432 -13.37 23.41 8.61
C ALA A 432 -12.46 24.33 9.43
N ALA A 433 -12.92 25.55 9.76
CA ALA A 433 -12.17 26.50 10.58
C ALA A 433 -11.88 25.93 11.98
N ARG A 434 -12.88 25.32 12.61
CA ARG A 434 -12.72 24.64 13.92
C ARG A 434 -11.73 23.49 13.86
N ALA A 435 -11.79 22.64 12.83
CA ALA A 435 -10.86 21.55 12.65
C ALA A 435 -9.44 22.06 12.42
N ALA A 436 -9.24 23.04 11.56
CA ALA A 436 -7.94 23.64 11.29
C ALA A 436 -7.30 24.20 12.56
N LYS A 437 -8.09 24.87 13.41
CA LYS A 437 -7.64 25.39 14.71
C LYS A 437 -7.37 24.27 15.72
N LYS A 438 -8.31 23.32 15.89
CA LYS A 438 -8.20 22.21 16.87
C LYS A 438 -6.92 21.38 16.65
N TYR A 439 -6.56 21.13 15.40
CA TYR A 439 -5.41 20.28 15.04
C TYR A 439 -4.14 21.08 14.70
N ASN A 440 -4.09 22.38 15.02
CA ASN A 440 -2.93 23.26 14.83
C ASN A 440 -2.47 23.38 13.36
N PHE A 441 -3.40 23.41 12.42
CA PHE A 441 -3.11 23.69 11.00
C PHE A 441 -3.18 25.18 10.68
N ALA A 442 -3.96 25.94 11.43
CA ALA A 442 -4.12 27.37 11.25
C ALA A 442 -4.36 28.09 12.60
N THR A 443 -3.82 29.28 12.72
CA THR A 443 -4.15 30.23 13.77
C THR A 443 -5.35 31.08 13.35
N ILE A 444 -5.93 31.86 14.29
CA ILE A 444 -7.19 32.63 14.06
C ILE A 444 -7.04 33.70 12.98
N ASP A 445 -5.84 34.24 12.81
CA ASP A 445 -5.48 35.28 11.84
C ASP A 445 -5.26 34.77 10.41
N LYS A 446 -5.30 33.45 10.22
CA LYS A 446 -5.00 32.79 8.94
C LYS A 446 -6.28 32.48 8.13
N GLN A 447 -6.02 32.09 6.88
CA GLN A 447 -7.07 31.66 5.95
C GLN A 447 -6.87 30.18 5.55
N ILE A 448 -7.96 29.54 5.20
CA ILE A 448 -8.02 28.17 4.70
C ILE A 448 -8.84 28.11 3.40
N ILE A 449 -8.58 27.11 2.58
CA ILE A 449 -9.45 26.76 1.46
C ILE A 449 -10.45 25.70 1.93
N VAL A 450 -11.72 25.88 1.60
CA VAL A 450 -12.78 24.90 1.84
C VAL A 450 -13.33 24.43 0.51
N THR A 451 -13.30 23.13 0.25
CA THR A 451 -13.88 22.51 -0.96
C THR A 451 -14.87 21.41 -0.59
N ALA A 452 -15.97 21.36 -1.34
CA ALA A 452 -17.05 20.42 -1.10
C ALA A 452 -17.82 20.09 -2.38
N GLY A 453 -18.62 19.04 -2.33
CA GLY A 453 -19.67 18.75 -3.31
C GLY A 453 -21.03 19.20 -2.77
N VAL A 454 -21.73 20.03 -3.54
CA VAL A 454 -23.11 20.47 -3.24
C VAL A 454 -24.01 20.05 -4.39
N PRO A 455 -25.17 19.40 -4.12
CA PRO A 455 -25.70 19.07 -2.79
C PRO A 455 -24.87 18.05 -2.04
N PHE A 456 -24.82 18.20 -0.71
CA PHE A 456 -24.05 17.30 0.16
C PHE A 456 -24.56 15.85 0.05
N ASN A 457 -23.71 14.89 0.41
CA ASN A 457 -24.00 13.46 0.41
C ASN A 457 -24.21 12.81 -0.99
N LYS A 458 -23.92 13.53 -2.08
CA LYS A 458 -23.82 12.94 -3.42
C LYS A 458 -22.34 12.68 -3.76
N PRO A 459 -21.91 11.44 -3.93
CA PRO A 459 -20.52 11.13 -4.30
C PRO A 459 -20.12 11.75 -5.65
N GLY A 460 -18.88 12.26 -5.76
CA GLY A 460 -18.31 12.76 -7.02
C GLY A 460 -18.76 14.17 -7.45
N THR A 461 -19.47 14.91 -6.62
CA THR A 461 -20.01 16.23 -6.96
C THR A 461 -19.16 17.40 -6.48
N THR A 462 -17.82 17.25 -6.34
CA THR A 462 -16.93 18.38 -5.95
C THR A 462 -17.09 19.54 -6.92
N ASN A 463 -17.74 20.62 -6.50
CA ASN A 463 -18.13 21.74 -7.38
C ASN A 463 -18.04 23.12 -6.71
N ILE A 464 -17.62 23.19 -5.44
CA ILE A 464 -17.46 24.44 -4.70
C ILE A 464 -16.05 24.53 -4.11
N ILE A 465 -15.49 25.74 -4.21
CA ILE A 465 -14.27 26.18 -3.52
C ILE A 465 -14.51 27.56 -2.89
N ARG A 466 -14.03 27.76 -1.67
CA ARG A 466 -14.05 29.05 -0.97
C ARG A 466 -12.76 29.22 -0.18
N VAL A 467 -12.16 30.41 -0.27
CA VAL A 467 -11.15 30.89 0.69
C VAL A 467 -11.91 31.53 1.86
N SER A 468 -11.55 31.14 3.07
CA SER A 468 -12.25 31.59 4.28
C SER A 468 -11.28 31.91 5.41
N PRO A 469 -11.51 32.98 6.20
CA PRO A 469 -10.77 33.16 7.44
C PRO A 469 -11.06 32.02 8.43
N VAL A 470 -10.13 31.81 9.34
CA VAL A 470 -10.28 30.83 10.45
C VAL A 470 -11.11 31.44 11.59
N ASP A 471 -11.11 32.76 11.72
CA ASP A 471 -11.97 33.47 12.69
C ASP A 471 -13.44 33.31 12.31
N GLU A 472 -14.21 32.61 13.14
CA GLU A 472 -15.63 32.35 12.92
C GLU A 472 -16.45 33.63 12.83
N LYS A 473 -16.02 34.72 13.52
CA LYS A 473 -16.69 36.04 13.50
C LYS A 473 -16.59 36.70 12.13
N LEU A 474 -15.49 36.44 11.39
CA LEU A 474 -15.22 37.03 10.08
C LEU A 474 -15.75 36.17 8.92
N ILE A 475 -16.13 34.89 9.16
CA ILE A 475 -16.60 34.01 8.09
C ILE A 475 -17.81 34.60 7.33
N PHE A 476 -18.66 35.38 8.01
CA PHE A 476 -19.91 35.92 7.49
C PHE A 476 -20.10 37.39 7.75
N SER A 477 -19.07 38.14 8.13
CA SER A 477 -19.14 39.58 8.38
C SER A 477 -19.41 40.40 7.12
N GLY A 478 -19.30 39.83 5.92
CA GLY A 478 -19.62 40.48 4.64
C GLY A 478 -21.00 40.16 4.07
N ASP A 479 -21.83 39.35 4.75
CA ASP A 479 -23.17 38.98 4.25
C ASP A 479 -24.25 40.03 4.58
N HIS A 480 -23.84 41.23 5.05
CA HIS A 480 -24.74 42.33 5.48
C HIS A 480 -24.49 43.67 4.76
N GLU A 481 -23.74 43.64 3.61
CA GLU A 481 -23.66 44.81 2.72
C GLU A 481 -24.37 44.54 1.39
#